data_de9b2b35a8487b1c40381ae2b4d244e3
#
_entry.id   de9b2b35a8487b1c40381ae2b4d244e3
#
_cell.length_a   1.000
_cell.length_b   1.000
_cell.length_c   1.000
_cell.angle_alpha   90.00
_cell.angle_beta   90.00
_cell.angle_gamma   90.00
#
_symmetry.space_group_name_H-M   'P 1'
#
loop_
_entity.id
_entity.type
_entity.pdbx_description
1 polymer ?
#
loop_
_entity_poly.entity_id
_entity_poly.type
_entity_poly.pdbx_seq_one_letter_code
_entity_poly.pdbx_strand_id
1 'polypeptide(L)'
;MVRGEGTTVARGVSAVEAFDFVLDPAQYTKADTKMVWVTKLADLPNGMLAREDGKFLGRFKGSVITRYQWSRPNHIDVTLEHGVPRQLHAWFEIDDVSDGVRIRHVEELDLGHGVLGRLHDMVAGTWFAASVRKEVAEIGRLLEAGERGRPFADRSQ
;
A
#
# COMPACT_ATOMS: atom_id res chain seq x y z
N MET A 1 -2.67 13.48 -12.54
CA MET A 1 -2.87 12.18 -11.88
C MET A 1 -1.79 11.23 -12.33
N VAL A 2 -1.08 10.62 -11.40
CA VAL A 2 -0.11 9.55 -11.67
C VAL A 2 -0.67 8.23 -11.17
N ARG A 3 -0.32 7.12 -11.85
CA ARG A 3 -0.77 5.77 -11.51
C ARG A 3 0.41 4.81 -11.53
N GLY A 4 0.49 3.97 -10.50
CA GLY A 4 1.39 2.82 -10.42
C GLY A 4 0.60 1.53 -10.29
N GLU A 5 1.12 0.45 -10.85
CA GLU A 5 0.54 -0.88 -10.74
C GLU A 5 1.64 -1.93 -10.75
N GLY A 6 1.50 -2.93 -9.89
CA GLY A 6 2.37 -4.09 -9.81
C GLY A 6 1.60 -5.36 -9.50
N THR A 7 2.13 -6.49 -9.93
CA THR A 7 1.59 -7.82 -9.63
C THR A 7 2.73 -8.77 -9.33
N THR A 8 2.56 -9.63 -8.34
CA THR A 8 3.49 -10.70 -7.99
C THR A 8 2.74 -11.97 -7.61
N VAL A 9 3.43 -13.10 -7.64
CA VAL A 9 2.95 -14.37 -7.07
C VAL A 9 3.94 -14.78 -6.00
N ALA A 10 3.48 -14.96 -4.77
CA ALA A 10 4.27 -15.49 -3.66
C ALA A 10 3.92 -16.96 -3.44
N ARG A 11 4.91 -17.84 -3.60
CA ARG A 11 4.72 -19.30 -3.53
C ARG A 11 4.67 -19.79 -2.09
N GLY A 12 3.83 -20.79 -1.83
CA GLY A 12 3.70 -21.39 -0.50
C GLY A 12 3.09 -20.44 0.54
N VAL A 13 2.39 -19.40 0.10
CA VAL A 13 1.76 -18.37 0.92
C VAL A 13 0.26 -18.35 0.61
N SER A 14 -0.57 -18.20 1.64
CA SER A 14 -2.02 -18.06 1.50
C SER A 14 -2.45 -16.60 1.39
N ALA A 15 -3.67 -16.36 0.88
CA ALA A 15 -4.25 -15.02 0.83
C ALA A 15 -4.38 -14.38 2.21
N VAL A 16 -4.66 -15.15 3.25
CA VAL A 16 -4.73 -14.66 4.65
C VAL A 16 -3.38 -14.15 5.13
N GLU A 17 -2.28 -14.87 4.85
CA GLU A 17 -0.93 -14.45 5.24
C GLU A 17 -0.48 -13.19 4.50
N ALA A 18 -0.80 -13.08 3.21
CA ALA A 18 -0.52 -11.89 2.42
C ALA A 18 -1.33 -10.68 2.90
N PHE A 19 -2.60 -10.88 3.21
CA PHE A 19 -3.48 -9.85 3.77
C PHE A 19 -2.96 -9.32 5.11
N ASP A 20 -2.62 -10.21 6.03
CA ASP A 20 -2.09 -9.84 7.35
C ASP A 20 -0.73 -9.13 7.23
N PHE A 21 0.11 -9.52 6.26
CA PHE A 21 1.38 -8.84 5.96
C PHE A 21 1.16 -7.38 5.50
N VAL A 22 0.26 -7.17 4.54
CA VAL A 22 -0.01 -5.82 4.00
C VAL A 22 -0.58 -4.89 5.07
N LEU A 23 -1.44 -5.39 5.94
CA LEU A 23 -2.01 -4.58 7.02
C LEU A 23 -1.08 -4.41 8.23
N ASP A 24 0.03 -5.14 8.35
CA ASP A 24 0.98 -4.96 9.45
C ASP A 24 2.02 -3.88 9.12
N PRO A 25 1.96 -2.68 9.76
CA PRO A 25 2.93 -1.61 9.49
C PRO A 25 4.39 -2.04 9.66
N ALA A 26 4.67 -2.93 10.62
CA ALA A 26 6.02 -3.42 10.87
C ALA A 26 6.55 -4.33 9.74
N GLN A 27 5.66 -4.92 8.96
CA GLN A 27 6.02 -5.73 7.79
C GLN A 27 5.93 -4.91 6.50
N TYR A 28 4.82 -4.20 6.29
CA TYR A 28 4.57 -3.46 5.07
C TYR A 28 5.63 -2.39 4.79
N THR A 29 6.08 -1.65 5.81
CA THR A 29 7.14 -0.63 5.66
C THR A 29 8.50 -1.19 5.23
N LYS A 30 8.72 -2.50 5.32
CA LYS A 30 9.91 -3.16 4.76
C LYS A 30 9.87 -3.21 3.23
N ALA A 31 8.67 -3.30 2.66
CA ALA A 31 8.46 -3.40 1.22
C ALA A 31 8.24 -2.01 0.57
N ASP A 32 7.46 -1.14 1.20
CA ASP A 32 7.16 0.19 0.69
C ASP A 32 8.20 1.22 1.14
N THR A 33 9.07 1.63 0.22
CA THR A 33 10.11 2.63 0.48
C THR A 33 9.56 4.07 0.59
N LYS A 34 8.30 4.30 0.21
CA LYS A 34 7.61 5.59 0.32
C LYS A 34 7.07 5.81 1.73
N MET A 35 6.66 4.73 2.39
CA MET A 35 6.06 4.75 3.71
C MET A 35 7.12 4.57 4.81
N VAL A 36 7.02 5.39 5.85
CA VAL A 36 7.90 5.31 7.03
C VAL A 36 7.17 4.61 8.17
N TRP A 37 5.90 4.97 8.41
CA TRP A 37 5.08 4.40 9.47
C TRP A 37 3.59 4.61 9.23
N VAL A 38 2.79 3.73 9.83
CA VAL A 38 1.32 3.82 9.87
C VAL A 38 0.87 3.78 11.32
N THR A 39 0.09 4.77 11.73
CA THR A 39 -0.52 4.83 13.07
C THR A 39 -2.03 4.72 12.94
N LYS A 40 -2.62 3.69 13.53
CA LYS A 40 -4.08 3.55 13.61
C LYS A 40 -4.66 4.68 14.48
N LEU A 41 -5.63 5.43 13.96
CA LEU A 41 -6.33 6.50 14.66
C LEU A 41 -7.69 6.04 15.21
N ALA A 42 -8.41 5.22 14.45
CA ALA A 42 -9.71 4.69 14.85
C ALA A 42 -10.04 3.39 14.13
N ASP A 43 -10.81 2.54 14.76
CA ASP A 43 -11.42 1.36 14.13
C ASP A 43 -12.71 1.75 13.41
N LEU A 44 -12.95 1.15 12.26
CA LEU A 44 -14.18 1.26 11.47
C LEU A 44 -14.74 -0.15 11.19
N PRO A 45 -16.01 -0.29 10.87
CA PRO A 45 -16.54 -1.56 10.39
C PRO A 45 -15.77 -2.02 9.14
N ASN A 46 -15.10 -3.18 9.22
CA ASN A 46 -14.23 -3.72 8.17
C ASN A 46 -13.19 -2.71 7.65
N GLY A 47 -12.60 -1.93 8.58
CA GLY A 47 -11.67 -0.88 8.20
C GLY A 47 -11.01 -0.19 9.39
N MET A 48 -10.23 0.86 9.06
CA MET A 48 -9.64 1.76 10.04
C MET A 48 -9.39 3.15 9.43
N LEU A 49 -9.31 4.16 10.28
CA LEU A 49 -8.61 5.40 9.96
C LEU A 49 -7.16 5.29 10.42
N ALA A 50 -6.25 5.69 9.57
CA ALA A 50 -4.83 5.67 9.88
C ALA A 50 -4.16 6.98 9.46
N ARG A 51 -3.11 7.34 10.18
CA ARG A 51 -2.13 8.35 9.77
C ARG A 51 -0.95 7.61 9.16
N GLU A 52 -0.61 8.00 7.95
CA GLU A 52 0.56 7.51 7.24
C GLU A 52 1.62 8.61 7.19
N ASP A 53 2.79 8.30 7.71
CA ASP A 53 3.97 9.15 7.61
C ASP A 53 4.88 8.59 6.52
N GLY A 54 5.20 9.41 5.50
CA GLY A 54 5.91 8.94 4.33
C GLY A 54 6.93 9.92 3.76
N LYS A 55 7.59 9.48 2.67
CA LYS A 55 8.53 10.28 1.88
C LYS A 55 8.14 10.24 0.42
N PHE A 56 7.81 11.37 -0.15
CA PHE A 56 7.57 11.52 -1.57
C PHE A 56 8.87 11.84 -2.31
N LEU A 57 9.12 11.21 -3.46
CA LEU A 57 10.37 11.31 -4.22
C LEU A 57 11.62 11.06 -3.36
N GLY A 58 11.51 10.21 -2.33
CA GLY A 58 12.61 9.81 -1.46
C GLY A 58 13.11 10.88 -0.47
N ARG A 59 12.61 12.13 -0.54
CA ARG A 59 13.12 13.25 0.25
C ARG A 59 12.09 14.14 0.92
N PHE A 60 10.90 14.32 0.34
CA PHE A 60 9.88 15.19 0.89
C PHE A 60 9.03 14.42 1.92
N LYS A 61 9.24 14.72 3.20
CA LYS A 61 8.46 14.12 4.28
C LYS A 61 7.06 14.73 4.30
N GLY A 62 6.05 13.89 4.53
CA GLY A 62 4.67 14.31 4.68
C GLY A 62 3.86 13.29 5.46
N SER A 63 2.69 13.72 5.92
CA SER A 63 1.71 12.87 6.58
C SER A 63 0.37 13.03 5.90
N VAL A 64 -0.36 11.93 5.76
CA VAL A 64 -1.74 11.91 5.29
C VAL A 64 -2.60 11.13 6.27
N ILE A 65 -3.90 11.38 6.28
CA ILE A 65 -4.88 10.54 6.96
C ILE A 65 -5.63 9.78 5.88
N THR A 66 -5.66 8.49 6.00
CA THR A 66 -6.28 7.56 5.05
C THR A 66 -7.34 6.72 5.74
N ARG A 67 -8.34 6.35 4.95
CA ARG A 67 -9.35 5.37 5.31
C ARG A 67 -8.99 4.04 4.63
N TYR A 68 -8.79 3.02 5.45
CA TYR A 68 -8.69 1.64 5.02
C TYR A 68 -10.06 0.99 5.11
N GLN A 69 -10.44 0.27 4.07
CA GLN A 69 -11.59 -0.63 4.05
C GLN A 69 -11.16 -1.96 3.43
N TRP A 70 -11.71 -3.07 3.91
CA TRP A 70 -11.32 -4.38 3.41
C TRP A 70 -12.44 -5.40 3.36
N SER A 71 -12.27 -6.35 2.45
CA SER A 71 -12.97 -7.63 2.41
C SER A 71 -11.93 -8.74 2.58
N ARG A 72 -11.79 -9.26 3.81
CA ARG A 72 -10.75 -10.23 4.15
C ARG A 72 -11.05 -11.59 3.51
N PRO A 73 -10.03 -12.28 2.93
CA PRO A 73 -8.64 -11.86 2.81
C PRO A 73 -8.30 -11.25 1.44
N ASN A 74 -9.28 -10.90 0.63
CA ASN A 74 -9.10 -10.73 -0.82
C ASN A 74 -8.91 -9.30 -1.28
N HIS A 75 -9.35 -8.31 -0.47
CA HIS A 75 -9.32 -6.91 -0.93
C HIS A 75 -9.03 -5.94 0.20
N ILE A 76 -8.17 -4.96 -0.08
CA ILE A 76 -7.91 -3.81 0.78
C ILE A 76 -8.01 -2.58 -0.10
N ASP A 77 -8.79 -1.59 0.33
CA ASP A 77 -8.98 -0.30 -0.31
C ASP A 77 -8.49 0.81 0.61
N VAL A 78 -7.75 1.79 0.09
CA VAL A 78 -7.16 2.89 0.84
C VAL A 78 -7.48 4.20 0.13
N THR A 79 -8.20 5.08 0.80
CA THR A 79 -8.59 6.39 0.26
C THR A 79 -8.12 7.53 1.16
N LEU A 80 -7.79 8.67 0.54
CA LEU A 80 -7.41 9.88 1.25
C LEU A 80 -8.60 10.48 2.01
N GLU A 81 -8.42 10.77 3.30
CA GLU A 81 -9.33 11.58 4.11
C GLU A 81 -8.81 13.01 4.27
N HIS A 82 -7.51 13.15 4.60
CA HIS A 82 -6.86 14.46 4.76
C HIS A 82 -5.38 14.38 4.35
N GLY A 83 -4.89 15.40 3.66
CA GLY A 83 -3.49 15.50 3.31
C GLY A 83 -3.22 16.42 2.12
N VAL A 84 -1.95 16.52 1.73
CA VAL A 84 -1.49 17.39 0.64
C VAL A 84 -1.92 16.90 -0.75
N PRO A 85 -1.96 15.59 -1.09
CA PRO A 85 -2.54 15.16 -2.34
C PRO A 85 -4.02 15.60 -2.45
N ARG A 86 -4.48 15.99 -3.63
CA ARG A 86 -5.92 16.22 -3.87
C ARG A 86 -6.70 14.93 -3.79
N GLN A 87 -6.09 13.84 -4.23
CA GLN A 87 -6.66 12.51 -4.21
C GLN A 87 -5.54 11.49 -4.05
N LEU A 88 -5.78 10.49 -3.22
CA LEU A 88 -5.02 9.25 -3.14
C LEU A 88 -6.03 8.12 -3.08
N HIS A 89 -5.86 7.15 -3.95
CA HIS A 89 -6.60 5.91 -3.94
C HIS A 89 -5.64 4.78 -4.23
N ALA A 90 -5.60 3.81 -3.34
CA ALA A 90 -4.78 2.62 -3.51
C ALA A 90 -5.59 1.38 -3.15
N TRP A 91 -5.31 0.25 -3.81
CA TRP A 91 -5.97 -1.01 -3.45
C TRP A 91 -5.08 -2.21 -3.71
N PHE A 92 -5.36 -3.26 -2.95
CA PHE A 92 -4.79 -4.58 -3.12
C PHE A 92 -5.89 -5.57 -3.51
N GLU A 93 -5.60 -6.40 -4.50
CA GLU A 93 -6.35 -7.60 -4.85
C GLU A 93 -5.46 -8.80 -4.52
N ILE A 94 -5.98 -9.73 -3.72
CA ILE A 94 -5.24 -10.86 -3.16
C ILE A 94 -6.03 -12.14 -3.44
N ASP A 95 -5.49 -12.99 -4.30
CA ASP A 95 -6.16 -14.21 -4.76
C ASP A 95 -5.27 -15.44 -4.53
N ASP A 96 -5.83 -16.50 -3.94
CA ASP A 96 -5.15 -17.78 -3.92
C ASP A 96 -5.00 -18.33 -5.35
N VAL A 97 -3.83 -18.89 -5.64
CA VAL A 97 -3.51 -19.57 -6.89
C VAL A 97 -2.98 -20.98 -6.59
N SER A 98 -2.74 -21.79 -7.61
CA SER A 98 -2.43 -23.21 -7.44
C SER A 98 -1.25 -23.53 -6.53
N ASP A 99 -0.25 -22.64 -6.45
CA ASP A 99 0.99 -22.85 -5.69
C ASP A 99 1.32 -21.70 -4.71
N GLY A 100 0.34 -20.82 -4.44
CA GLY A 100 0.55 -19.70 -3.55
C GLY A 100 -0.54 -18.62 -3.65
N VAL A 101 -0.12 -17.37 -3.64
CA VAL A 101 -1.02 -16.20 -3.69
C VAL A 101 -0.57 -15.21 -4.75
N ARG A 102 -1.51 -14.71 -5.55
CA ARG A 102 -1.31 -13.57 -6.43
C ARG A 102 -1.70 -12.29 -5.69
N ILE A 103 -0.81 -11.31 -5.70
CA ILE A 103 -1.02 -9.99 -5.12
C ILE A 103 -0.90 -8.97 -6.24
N ARG A 104 -1.95 -8.20 -6.45
CA ARG A 104 -1.98 -7.03 -7.33
C ARG A 104 -2.20 -5.78 -6.50
N HIS A 105 -1.38 -4.78 -6.71
CA HIS A 105 -1.49 -3.48 -6.04
C HIS A 105 -1.53 -2.37 -7.07
N VAL A 106 -2.46 -1.44 -6.87
CA VAL A 106 -2.61 -0.24 -7.70
C VAL A 106 -2.64 0.97 -6.79
N GLU A 107 -1.93 2.01 -7.16
CA GLU A 107 -1.99 3.33 -6.52
C GLU A 107 -2.27 4.42 -7.55
N GLU A 108 -3.17 5.33 -7.21
CA GLU A 108 -3.50 6.52 -7.97
C GLU A 108 -3.31 7.76 -7.10
N LEU A 109 -2.58 8.75 -7.61
CA LEU A 109 -2.24 9.96 -6.88
C LEU A 109 -2.48 11.19 -7.74
N ASP A 110 -3.25 12.17 -7.23
CA ASP A 110 -3.41 13.49 -7.82
C ASP A 110 -2.83 14.56 -6.90
N LEU A 111 -1.77 15.21 -7.35
CA LEU A 111 -1.09 16.30 -6.63
C LEU A 111 -1.68 17.68 -6.94
N GLY A 112 -2.70 17.75 -7.83
CA GLY A 112 -3.31 18.99 -8.28
C GLY A 112 -2.64 19.60 -9.51
N HIS A 113 -3.35 20.52 -10.17
CA HIS A 113 -2.92 21.09 -11.45
C HIS A 113 -2.22 22.44 -11.31
N GLY A 114 -1.00 22.52 -11.88
CA GLY A 114 -0.33 23.73 -12.29
C GLY A 114 0.44 23.43 -13.57
N VAL A 115 0.88 24.45 -14.32
CA VAL A 115 1.68 24.26 -15.56
C VAL A 115 2.98 23.50 -15.25
N LEU A 116 3.55 23.69 -14.07
CA LEU A 116 4.65 22.91 -13.53
C LEU A 116 4.23 21.47 -13.15
N GLY A 117 2.94 21.22 -12.88
CA GLY A 117 2.40 19.91 -12.54
C GLY A 117 2.51 18.89 -13.67
N ARG A 118 2.32 19.28 -14.94
CA ARG A 118 2.38 18.34 -16.08
C ARG A 118 3.79 17.80 -16.33
N LEU A 119 4.81 18.65 -16.22
CA LEU A 119 6.21 18.22 -16.36
C LEU A 119 6.64 17.37 -15.16
N HIS A 120 6.16 17.74 -13.96
CA HIS A 120 6.35 16.98 -12.74
C HIS A 120 5.63 15.63 -12.80
N ASP A 121 4.39 15.58 -13.32
CA ASP A 121 3.62 14.33 -13.49
C ASP A 121 4.33 13.35 -14.43
N MET A 122 5.02 13.82 -15.47
CA MET A 122 5.73 12.94 -16.40
C MET A 122 6.95 12.26 -15.75
N VAL A 123 7.75 13.00 -14.98
CA VAL A 123 8.93 12.46 -14.29
C VAL A 123 8.52 11.71 -13.03
N ALA A 124 7.61 12.28 -12.23
CA ALA A 124 7.08 11.66 -11.03
C ALA A 124 6.27 10.39 -11.33
N GLY A 125 5.52 10.37 -12.45
CA GLY A 125 4.73 9.22 -12.88
C GLY A 125 5.57 7.98 -13.17
N THR A 126 6.70 8.15 -13.87
CA THR A 126 7.63 7.04 -14.14
C THR A 126 8.26 6.51 -12.86
N TRP A 127 8.72 7.40 -11.98
CA TRP A 127 9.26 7.02 -10.68
C TRP A 127 8.19 6.32 -9.81
N PHE A 128 7.00 6.89 -9.76
CA PHE A 128 5.88 6.38 -8.96
C PHE A 128 5.48 4.97 -9.41
N ALA A 129 5.27 4.78 -10.72
CA ALA A 129 4.96 3.46 -11.28
C ALA A 129 6.08 2.42 -11.03
N ALA A 130 7.34 2.84 -11.08
CA ALA A 130 8.48 1.97 -10.76
C ALA A 130 8.51 1.63 -9.26
N SER A 131 8.18 2.58 -8.38
CA SER A 131 8.14 2.35 -6.93
C SER A 131 7.07 1.33 -6.55
N VAL A 132 5.86 1.43 -7.12
CA VAL A 132 4.77 0.47 -6.87
C VAL A 132 5.14 -0.94 -7.34
N ARG A 133 5.73 -1.07 -8.54
CA ARG A 133 6.21 -2.39 -9.02
C ARG A 133 7.26 -3.00 -8.11
N LYS A 134 8.23 -2.19 -7.65
CA LYS A 134 9.28 -2.62 -6.73
C LYS A 134 8.71 -3.06 -5.39
N GLU A 135 7.77 -2.29 -4.85
CA GLU A 135 7.07 -2.59 -3.61
C GLU A 135 6.38 -3.96 -3.69
N VAL A 136 5.57 -4.20 -4.72
CA VAL A 136 4.84 -5.46 -4.88
C VAL A 136 5.80 -6.65 -5.04
N ALA A 137 6.88 -6.48 -5.81
CA ALA A 137 7.91 -7.52 -5.95
C ALA A 137 8.58 -7.82 -4.59
N GLU A 138 8.83 -6.80 -3.78
CA GLU A 138 9.43 -6.95 -2.44
C GLU A 138 8.47 -7.60 -1.45
N ILE A 139 7.16 -7.29 -1.51
CA ILE A 139 6.13 -8.00 -0.73
C ILE A 139 6.21 -9.50 -1.01
N GLY A 140 6.20 -9.89 -2.29
CA GLY A 140 6.30 -11.30 -2.70
C GLY A 140 7.57 -11.96 -2.17
N ARG A 141 8.71 -11.31 -2.33
CA ARG A 141 10.02 -11.81 -1.86
C ARG A 141 10.05 -12.01 -0.33
N LEU A 142 9.54 -11.05 0.43
CA LEU A 142 9.51 -11.12 1.91
C LEU A 142 8.59 -12.24 2.39
N LEU A 143 7.41 -12.37 1.77
CA LEU A 143 6.47 -13.47 2.07
C LEU A 143 7.09 -14.84 1.78
N GLU A 144 7.75 -15.03 0.65
CA GLU A 144 8.45 -16.28 0.31
C GLU A 144 9.64 -16.56 1.25
N ALA A 145 10.29 -15.50 1.77
CA ALA A 145 11.34 -15.62 2.78
C ALA A 145 10.82 -15.98 4.20
N GLY A 146 9.49 -16.10 4.37
CA GLY A 146 8.88 -16.47 5.65
C GLY A 146 8.48 -15.29 6.53
N GLU A 147 8.60 -14.05 6.06
CA GLU A 147 8.07 -12.89 6.79
C GLU A 147 6.53 -12.96 6.84
N ARG A 148 5.96 -12.72 8.02
CA ARG A 148 4.51 -12.79 8.24
C ARG A 148 4.04 -11.57 9.02
N GLY A 149 2.88 -11.05 8.66
CA GLY A 149 2.16 -10.08 9.45
C GLY A 149 1.58 -10.71 10.71
N ARG A 150 1.43 -9.92 11.75
CA ARG A 150 0.65 -10.34 12.91
C ARG A 150 -0.81 -10.50 12.48
N PRO A 151 -1.51 -11.55 12.91
CA PRO A 151 -2.92 -11.71 12.64
C PRO A 151 -3.71 -10.45 12.99
N PHE A 152 -4.61 -10.02 12.13
CA PHE A 152 -5.34 -8.76 12.32
C PHE A 152 -6.14 -8.75 13.65
N ALA A 153 -6.65 -9.91 14.09
CA ALA A 153 -7.37 -10.07 15.34
C ALA A 153 -6.54 -9.72 16.60
N ASP A 154 -5.20 -9.85 16.52
CA ASP A 154 -4.30 -9.61 17.68
C ASP A 154 -3.89 -8.15 17.83
N ARG A 155 -4.38 -7.25 16.96
CA ARG A 155 -3.99 -5.82 16.92
C ARG A 155 -4.94 -4.91 17.70
N SER A 156 -5.95 -5.48 18.37
CA SER A 156 -6.96 -4.72 19.12
C SER A 156 -6.53 -4.36 20.55
N GLN A 157 -5.21 -4.45 20.85
CA GLN A 157 -4.65 -4.06 22.16
C GLN A 157 -3.68 -2.91 22.04
#